data_80410c63a6cc3ddbfdd415ec29040da4
#
_entry.id   80410c63a6cc3ddbfdd415ec29040da4
#
_cell.length_a   1.000
_cell.length_b   1.000
_cell.length_c   1.000
_cell.angle_alpha   90.00
_cell.angle_beta   90.00
_cell.angle_gamma   90.00
#
_symmetry.space_group_name_H-M   'P 1'
#
loop_
_entity.id
_entity.type
_entity.pdbx_description
1 polymer ?
#
loop_
_entity_poly.entity_id
_entity_poly.type
_entity_poly.pdbx_seq_one_letter_code
_entity_poly.pdbx_strand_id
1 'polypeptide(L)'
;MEEKKLKSPMARRDFLRKCGALLTGGSLVAMGGVLATKASAKEGDMMWQIDPEKCLQCGRCQTECVLPVSAVKCFHANQVCGYCDLCGGYYRANVKELNTAAENMMCPTGAITRLFVEEPYFEYTIDESLCNGCGKCVKGCSSFGNGSLFLQIQQELCLNCNECKISKVCVSGAIQRVPVSQGYKLKDHA
;
A
#
# COMPACT_ATOMS: atom_id res chain seq x y z
N MET A 1 65.16 33.25 4.26
CA MET A 1 64.65 32.85 5.60
C MET A 1 63.21 33.35 5.67
N GLU A 2 62.26 32.43 5.38
CA GLU A 2 60.84 32.72 5.37
C GLU A 2 60.26 32.36 6.74
N GLU A 3 59.78 33.36 7.49
CA GLU A 3 59.13 33.17 8.76
C GLU A 3 57.75 32.55 8.59
N LYS A 4 57.64 31.30 8.99
CA LYS A 4 56.38 30.53 9.04
C LYS A 4 55.50 31.10 10.15
N LYS A 5 54.54 31.97 9.80
CA LYS A 5 53.57 32.56 10.69
C LYS A 5 52.67 31.47 11.31
N LEU A 6 52.95 31.13 12.57
CA LEU A 6 52.18 30.16 13.34
C LEU A 6 50.78 30.71 13.61
N LYS A 7 49.77 30.02 13.02
CA LYS A 7 48.36 30.35 13.25
C LYS A 7 48.02 30.12 14.73
N SER A 8 47.55 31.18 15.41
CA SER A 8 47.06 31.11 16.79
C SER A 8 45.94 30.06 16.94
N PRO A 9 45.90 29.30 18.04
CA PRO A 9 44.87 28.32 18.28
C PRO A 9 43.50 28.98 18.34
N MET A 10 42.57 28.48 17.57
CA MET A 10 41.17 28.96 17.50
C MET A 10 40.52 28.81 18.88
N ALA A 11 39.94 29.87 19.41
CA ALA A 11 39.28 29.85 20.70
C ALA A 11 38.10 28.85 20.65
N ARG A 12 37.90 28.06 21.73
CA ARG A 12 36.84 27.04 21.86
C ARG A 12 35.47 27.60 21.52
N ARG A 13 35.24 28.88 21.78
CA ARG A 13 33.98 29.59 21.50
C ARG A 13 33.72 29.77 19.99
N ASP A 14 34.77 30.03 19.19
CA ASP A 14 34.66 30.20 17.73
C ASP A 14 34.49 28.85 17.03
N PHE A 15 35.07 27.80 17.59
CA PHE A 15 34.86 26.44 17.10
C PHE A 15 33.38 26.02 17.30
N LEU A 16 32.83 26.21 18.50
CA LEU A 16 31.44 25.85 18.77
C LEU A 16 30.44 26.68 17.94
N ARG A 17 30.75 27.95 17.69
CA ARG A 17 29.91 28.80 16.83
C ARG A 17 29.89 28.33 15.38
N LYS A 18 31.04 27.87 14.84
CA LYS A 18 31.15 27.34 13.49
C LYS A 18 30.50 25.97 13.38
N CYS A 19 30.64 25.08 14.36
CA CYS A 19 29.98 23.80 14.41
C CYS A 19 28.46 23.95 14.53
N GLY A 20 27.97 24.87 15.35
CA GLY A 20 26.53 25.16 15.48
C GLY A 20 25.92 25.66 14.17
N ALA A 21 26.59 26.55 13.46
CA ALA A 21 26.10 27.06 12.18
C ALA A 21 26.07 25.99 11.07
N LEU A 22 27.02 25.04 11.10
CA LEU A 22 27.03 23.92 10.16
C LEU A 22 25.92 22.90 10.44
N LEU A 23 25.62 22.63 11.71
CA LEU A 23 24.58 21.70 12.11
C LEU A 23 23.17 22.24 11.80
N THR A 24 22.93 23.54 12.08
CA THR A 24 21.62 24.16 11.78
C THR A 24 21.39 24.38 10.28
N GLY A 25 22.42 24.80 9.54
CA GLY A 25 22.32 24.96 8.08
C GLY A 25 22.16 23.64 7.34
N GLY A 26 22.91 22.60 7.74
CA GLY A 26 22.87 21.29 7.13
C GLY A 26 21.55 20.54 7.35
N SER A 27 20.96 20.67 8.55
CA SER A 27 19.68 20.01 8.85
C SER A 27 18.49 20.62 8.12
N LEU A 28 18.47 21.95 7.92
CA LEU A 28 17.41 22.60 7.15
C LEU A 28 17.47 22.25 5.65
N VAL A 29 18.66 22.15 5.09
CA VAL A 29 18.84 21.76 3.68
C VAL A 29 18.48 20.27 3.48
N ALA A 30 18.85 19.38 4.42
CA ALA A 30 18.49 17.97 4.38
C ALA A 30 16.98 17.75 4.52
N MET A 31 16.31 18.45 5.44
CA MET A 31 14.84 18.39 5.57
C MET A 31 14.14 18.97 4.35
N GLY A 32 14.61 20.09 3.81
CA GLY A 32 14.07 20.67 2.58
C GLY A 32 14.24 19.76 1.38
N GLY A 33 15.37 19.09 1.25
CA GLY A 33 15.65 18.13 0.18
C GLY A 33 14.75 16.88 0.25
N VAL A 34 14.52 16.33 1.45
CA VAL A 34 13.64 15.16 1.64
C VAL A 34 12.17 15.52 1.39
N LEU A 35 11.74 16.73 1.75
CA LEU A 35 10.38 17.20 1.45
C LEU A 35 10.18 17.48 -0.03
N ALA A 36 11.19 18.03 -0.73
CA ALA A 36 11.12 18.29 -2.15
C ALA A 36 11.09 17.02 -3.02
N THR A 37 11.75 15.93 -2.59
CA THR A 37 11.72 14.65 -3.33
C THR A 37 10.38 13.91 -3.21
N LYS A 38 9.57 14.22 -2.18
CA LYS A 38 8.21 13.66 -2.04
C LYS A 38 7.13 14.44 -2.80
N ALA A 39 7.43 15.63 -3.31
CA ALA A 39 6.44 16.55 -3.87
C ALA A 39 6.44 16.63 -5.41
N SER A 40 7.09 15.72 -6.13
CA SER A 40 7.16 15.80 -7.59
C SER A 40 6.30 14.76 -8.30
N ALA A 41 5.00 14.73 -7.98
CA ALA A 41 4.04 14.27 -8.98
C ALA A 41 3.89 15.44 -9.98
N LYS A 42 4.38 15.29 -11.21
CA LYS A 42 4.18 16.28 -12.27
C LYS A 42 2.67 16.45 -12.46
N GLU A 43 2.22 17.70 -12.44
CA GLU A 43 0.87 18.07 -12.84
C GLU A 43 0.62 17.53 -14.25
N GLY A 44 -0.21 16.49 -14.38
CA GLY A 44 -0.46 15.78 -15.64
C GLY A 44 -0.21 14.28 -15.63
N ASP A 45 0.47 13.72 -14.62
CA ASP A 45 0.63 12.28 -14.51
C ASP A 45 -0.72 11.62 -14.17
N MET A 46 -1.09 10.61 -14.96
CA MET A 46 -2.34 9.86 -14.81
C MET A 46 -2.03 8.46 -14.31
N MET A 47 -2.86 7.96 -13.41
CA MET A 47 -2.78 6.58 -12.91
C MET A 47 -4.11 5.84 -13.09
N TRP A 48 -4.04 4.53 -13.19
CA TRP A 48 -5.22 3.67 -13.13
C TRP A 48 -5.55 3.35 -11.68
N GLN A 49 -6.83 3.45 -11.34
CA GLN A 49 -7.31 3.02 -10.04
C GLN A 49 -8.68 2.34 -10.14
N ILE A 50 -9.03 1.60 -9.11
CA ILE A 50 -10.32 0.94 -8.97
C ILE A 50 -11.18 1.78 -8.03
N ASP A 51 -12.41 2.05 -8.42
CA ASP A 51 -13.45 2.57 -7.54
C ASP A 51 -14.02 1.40 -6.73
N PRO A 52 -13.74 1.31 -5.40
CA PRO A 52 -14.18 0.19 -4.59
C PRO A 52 -15.70 0.04 -4.53
N GLU A 53 -16.44 1.16 -4.59
CA GLU A 53 -17.90 1.18 -4.52
C GLU A 53 -18.56 0.60 -5.77
N LYS A 54 -17.89 0.73 -6.93
CA LYS A 54 -18.37 0.17 -8.21
C LYS A 54 -17.86 -1.24 -8.45
N CYS A 55 -16.88 -1.71 -7.69
CA CYS A 55 -16.23 -2.98 -7.94
C CYS A 55 -17.13 -4.17 -7.59
N LEU A 56 -17.45 -5.01 -8.57
CA LEU A 56 -18.28 -6.22 -8.39
C LEU A 56 -17.46 -7.47 -8.00
N GLN A 57 -16.19 -7.33 -7.69
CA GLN A 57 -15.28 -8.41 -7.28
C GLN A 57 -15.33 -9.65 -8.21
N CYS A 58 -15.51 -9.43 -9.51
CA CYS A 58 -15.76 -10.50 -10.50
C CYS A 58 -14.53 -11.36 -10.84
N GLY A 59 -13.34 -10.99 -10.36
CA GLY A 59 -12.09 -11.74 -10.54
C GLY A 59 -11.39 -11.55 -11.90
N ARG A 60 -11.97 -10.85 -12.88
CA ARG A 60 -11.35 -10.63 -14.19
C ARG A 60 -10.02 -9.90 -14.13
N CYS A 61 -9.79 -9.10 -13.08
CA CYS A 61 -8.52 -8.40 -12.89
C CYS A 61 -7.33 -9.35 -12.79
N GLN A 62 -7.55 -10.56 -12.26
CA GLN A 62 -6.52 -11.58 -12.13
C GLN A 62 -6.01 -12.05 -13.51
N THR A 63 -6.92 -12.28 -14.48
CA THR A 63 -6.62 -12.95 -15.74
C THR A 63 -6.36 -12.00 -16.90
N GLU A 64 -6.90 -10.79 -16.83
CA GLU A 64 -6.87 -9.85 -17.94
C GLU A 64 -5.75 -8.80 -17.86
N CYS A 65 -5.00 -8.78 -16.75
CA CYS A 65 -3.81 -7.96 -16.68
C CYS A 65 -2.75 -8.46 -17.67
N VAL A 66 -2.01 -7.53 -18.28
CA VAL A 66 -0.90 -7.85 -19.18
C VAL A 66 0.31 -8.42 -18.46
N LEU A 67 0.39 -8.25 -17.13
CA LEU A 67 1.43 -8.80 -16.29
C LEU A 67 1.17 -10.28 -15.99
N PRO A 68 2.22 -11.09 -15.80
CA PRO A 68 2.08 -12.50 -15.40
C PRO A 68 1.31 -12.66 -14.08
N VAL A 69 1.56 -11.76 -13.14
CA VAL A 69 0.78 -11.60 -11.91
C VAL A 69 0.16 -10.21 -11.94
N SER A 70 -1.16 -10.13 -11.79
CA SER A 70 -1.89 -8.86 -11.88
C SER A 70 -1.34 -7.80 -10.92
N ALA A 71 -1.27 -6.56 -11.39
CA ALA A 71 -1.01 -5.41 -10.54
C ALA A 71 -2.18 -5.08 -9.61
N VAL A 72 -3.36 -5.67 -9.81
CA VAL A 72 -4.48 -5.53 -8.88
C VAL A 72 -4.23 -6.40 -7.67
N LYS A 73 -4.32 -5.79 -6.49
CA LYS A 73 -4.08 -6.43 -5.20
C LYS A 73 -5.28 -6.19 -4.29
N CYS A 74 -5.39 -7.04 -3.27
CA CYS A 74 -6.32 -6.81 -2.17
C CYS A 74 -5.67 -5.86 -1.18
N PHE A 75 -6.47 -4.93 -0.66
CA PHE A 75 -6.08 -3.99 0.39
C PHE A 75 -7.07 -4.11 1.55
N HIS A 76 -6.57 -3.83 2.73
CA HIS A 76 -7.37 -3.79 3.94
C HIS A 76 -7.53 -2.33 4.38
N ALA A 77 -8.77 -1.88 4.54
CA ALA A 77 -9.02 -0.51 4.96
C ALA A 77 -8.65 -0.28 6.44
N ASN A 78 -8.83 -1.30 7.27
CA ASN A 78 -8.41 -1.32 8.66
C ASN A 78 -7.47 -2.50 8.90
N GLN A 79 -6.27 -2.26 9.39
CA GLN A 79 -5.32 -3.33 9.68
C GLN A 79 -5.80 -4.27 10.79
N VAL A 80 -6.60 -3.76 11.72
CA VAL A 80 -7.16 -4.53 12.84
C VAL A 80 -8.65 -4.78 12.59
N CYS A 81 -9.08 -6.02 12.72
CA CYS A 81 -10.44 -6.45 12.50
C CYS A 81 -10.86 -7.45 13.59
N GLY A 82 -12.10 -7.36 14.05
CA GLY A 82 -12.62 -8.23 15.11
C GLY A 82 -14.04 -8.72 14.81
N TYR A 83 -14.54 -9.62 15.65
CA TYR A 83 -15.89 -10.21 15.61
C TYR A 83 -16.23 -10.97 14.31
N CYS A 84 -15.26 -11.22 13.44
CA CYS A 84 -15.47 -11.89 12.18
C CYS A 84 -14.42 -12.99 11.98
N ASP A 85 -14.86 -14.23 11.89
CA ASP A 85 -13.98 -15.40 11.71
C ASP A 85 -13.77 -15.78 10.25
N LEU A 86 -14.31 -14.99 9.32
CA LEU A 86 -14.31 -15.30 7.90
C LEU A 86 -12.89 -15.52 7.34
N CYS A 87 -11.96 -14.61 7.66
CA CYS A 87 -10.56 -14.70 7.25
C CYS A 87 -9.77 -15.73 8.07
N GLY A 88 -10.29 -16.19 9.18
CA GLY A 88 -9.64 -17.14 10.09
C GLY A 88 -9.90 -18.60 9.82
N GLY A 89 -10.63 -18.93 8.77
CA GLY A 89 -10.88 -20.32 8.41
C GLY A 89 -12.14 -20.94 9.02
N TYR A 90 -13.02 -20.14 9.57
CA TYR A 90 -14.23 -20.61 10.28
C TYR A 90 -15.15 -21.50 9.42
N TYR A 91 -15.24 -21.21 8.12
CA TYR A 91 -16.16 -21.94 7.22
C TYR A 91 -15.56 -23.20 6.58
N ARG A 92 -14.30 -23.51 6.87
CA ARG A 92 -13.66 -24.70 6.31
C ARG A 92 -13.61 -25.81 7.34
N ALA A 93 -14.18 -26.96 7.00
CA ALA A 93 -14.06 -28.17 7.83
C ALA A 93 -12.58 -28.62 7.89
N ASN A 94 -12.16 -29.08 9.08
CA ASN A 94 -10.82 -29.62 9.34
C ASN A 94 -9.66 -28.62 9.17
N VAL A 95 -9.86 -27.34 9.46
CA VAL A 95 -8.79 -26.37 9.58
C VAL A 95 -7.87 -26.72 10.73
N LYS A 96 -6.57 -26.83 10.45
CA LYS A 96 -5.55 -27.16 11.47
C LYS A 96 -5.01 -25.91 12.16
N GLU A 97 -4.91 -24.83 11.45
CA GLU A 97 -4.40 -23.55 11.94
C GLU A 97 -5.32 -22.42 11.47
N LEU A 98 -5.49 -21.40 12.30
CA LEU A 98 -6.35 -20.25 12.03
C LEU A 98 -5.58 -18.97 11.79
N ASN A 99 -4.31 -19.07 11.43
CA ASN A 99 -3.40 -17.95 11.22
C ASN A 99 -3.29 -17.49 9.75
N THR A 100 -3.78 -18.29 8.80
CA THR A 100 -3.82 -17.92 7.39
C THR A 100 -5.20 -18.06 6.79
N ALA A 101 -5.58 -17.14 5.88
CA ALA A 101 -6.87 -17.17 5.21
C ALA A 101 -6.96 -18.24 4.09
N ALA A 102 -5.87 -18.85 3.69
CA ALA A 102 -5.84 -19.91 2.69
C ALA A 102 -6.64 -21.13 3.13
N GLU A 103 -6.67 -21.38 4.43
CA GLU A 103 -7.34 -22.52 5.04
C GLU A 103 -8.87 -22.47 4.90
N ASN A 104 -9.44 -21.28 4.79
CA ASN A 104 -10.88 -21.08 4.64
C ASN A 104 -11.34 -20.85 3.21
N MET A 105 -10.46 -20.99 2.25
CA MET A 105 -10.75 -20.74 0.83
C MET A 105 -11.02 -19.27 0.47
N MET A 106 -10.93 -18.33 1.42
CA MET A 106 -11.05 -16.90 1.13
C MET A 106 -9.88 -16.43 0.27
N CYS A 107 -8.66 -16.84 0.62
CA CYS A 107 -7.47 -16.57 -0.15
C CYS A 107 -6.86 -17.87 -0.67
N PRO A 108 -7.04 -18.21 -1.95
CA PRO A 108 -6.51 -19.47 -2.51
C PRO A 108 -4.99 -19.51 -2.59
N THR A 109 -4.32 -18.35 -2.51
CA THR A 109 -2.85 -18.23 -2.56
C THR A 109 -2.21 -18.10 -1.18
N GLY A 110 -3.00 -18.04 -0.09
CA GLY A 110 -2.47 -17.83 1.25
C GLY A 110 -1.90 -16.43 1.50
N ALA A 111 -2.27 -15.44 0.68
CA ALA A 111 -1.73 -14.08 0.79
C ALA A 111 -2.20 -13.32 2.04
N ILE A 112 -3.25 -13.78 2.73
CA ILE A 112 -3.78 -13.12 3.92
C ILE A 112 -3.34 -13.91 5.15
N THR A 113 -2.64 -13.24 6.05
CA THR A 113 -2.26 -13.78 7.36
C THR A 113 -2.89 -12.96 8.46
N ARG A 114 -3.16 -13.59 9.60
CA ARG A 114 -3.66 -12.89 10.78
C ARG A 114 -2.78 -13.15 11.98
N LEU A 115 -2.64 -12.14 12.81
CA LEU A 115 -1.95 -12.21 14.09
C LEU A 115 -2.91 -11.78 15.19
N PHE A 116 -3.00 -12.56 16.27
CA PHE A 116 -3.80 -12.19 17.43
C PHE A 116 -3.21 -10.95 18.10
N VAL A 117 -4.04 -9.97 18.38
CA VAL A 117 -3.69 -8.74 19.10
C VAL A 117 -4.28 -8.81 20.50
N GLU A 118 -5.61 -8.79 20.60
CA GLU A 118 -6.37 -8.92 21.84
C GLU A 118 -7.80 -9.39 21.49
N GLU A 119 -8.48 -10.03 22.41
CA GLU A 119 -9.86 -10.47 22.19
C GLU A 119 -10.80 -9.29 21.97
N PRO A 120 -11.59 -9.22 20.91
CA PRO A 120 -11.73 -10.17 19.79
C PRO A 120 -10.93 -9.78 18.53
N TYR A 121 -9.88 -9.00 18.65
CA TYR A 121 -9.20 -8.34 17.53
C TYR A 121 -7.97 -9.09 17.03
N PHE A 122 -7.85 -9.13 15.72
CA PHE A 122 -6.69 -9.64 14.98
C PHE A 122 -6.16 -8.59 14.02
N GLU A 123 -4.85 -8.52 13.89
CA GLU A 123 -4.18 -7.79 12.81
C GLU A 123 -4.14 -8.66 11.56
N TYR A 124 -4.49 -8.07 10.41
CA TYR A 124 -4.49 -8.73 9.12
C TYR A 124 -3.47 -8.07 8.22
N THR A 125 -2.55 -8.89 7.69
CA THR A 125 -1.59 -8.46 6.68
C THR A 125 -1.83 -9.19 5.39
N ILE A 126 -1.60 -8.49 4.27
CA ILE A 126 -1.75 -9.04 2.92
C ILE A 126 -0.39 -9.05 2.27
N ASP A 127 0.11 -10.23 1.96
CA ASP A 127 1.33 -10.39 1.16
C ASP A 127 0.99 -10.12 -0.31
N GLU A 128 1.41 -8.96 -0.78
CA GLU A 128 1.17 -8.52 -2.15
C GLU A 128 1.86 -9.38 -3.20
N SER A 129 2.96 -10.03 -2.84
CA SER A 129 3.68 -10.94 -3.74
C SER A 129 2.88 -12.21 -4.04
N LEU A 130 2.13 -12.70 -3.06
CA LEU A 130 1.24 -13.85 -3.19
C LEU A 130 -0.15 -13.48 -3.72
N CYS A 131 -0.56 -12.22 -3.55
CA CYS A 131 -1.87 -11.76 -3.98
C CYS A 131 -1.92 -11.65 -5.52
N ASN A 132 -2.88 -12.31 -6.14
CA ASN A 132 -3.11 -12.29 -7.59
C ASN A 132 -4.32 -11.44 -8.02
N GLY A 133 -4.99 -10.76 -7.09
CA GLY A 133 -6.12 -9.89 -7.40
C GLY A 133 -7.43 -10.60 -7.75
N CYS A 134 -7.62 -11.85 -7.34
CA CYS A 134 -8.80 -12.65 -7.70
C CYS A 134 -10.12 -12.15 -7.10
N GLY A 135 -10.10 -11.30 -6.07
CA GLY A 135 -11.29 -10.69 -5.47
C GLY A 135 -12.12 -11.59 -4.58
N LYS A 136 -11.79 -12.87 -4.39
CA LYS A 136 -12.57 -13.81 -3.56
C LYS A 136 -12.70 -13.34 -2.10
N CYS A 137 -11.59 -12.88 -1.51
CA CYS A 137 -11.59 -12.36 -0.15
C CYS A 137 -12.45 -11.10 -0.02
N VAL A 138 -12.39 -10.19 -1.00
CA VAL A 138 -13.20 -8.97 -1.02
C VAL A 138 -14.68 -9.31 -1.13
N LYS A 139 -15.05 -10.24 -2.03
CA LYS A 139 -16.42 -10.70 -2.18
C LYS A 139 -16.96 -11.31 -0.88
N GLY A 140 -16.19 -12.19 -0.26
CA GLY A 140 -16.57 -12.80 1.02
C GLY A 140 -16.72 -11.76 2.12
N CYS A 141 -15.74 -10.87 2.26
CA CYS A 141 -15.76 -9.79 3.25
C CYS A 141 -16.94 -8.83 3.07
N SER A 142 -17.28 -8.48 1.83
CA SER A 142 -18.43 -7.62 1.55
C SER A 142 -19.79 -8.30 1.79
N SER A 143 -19.88 -9.64 1.58
CA SER A 143 -21.15 -10.36 1.69
C SER A 143 -21.43 -10.87 3.10
N PHE A 144 -20.39 -11.24 3.85
CA PHE A 144 -20.52 -11.96 5.11
C PHE A 144 -19.68 -11.35 6.25
N GLY A 145 -18.80 -10.42 5.95
CA GLY A 145 -17.94 -9.74 6.90
C GLY A 145 -18.27 -8.25 7.05
N ASN A 146 -17.31 -7.49 7.52
CA ASN A 146 -17.43 -6.04 7.75
C ASN A 146 -17.13 -5.18 6.51
N GLY A 147 -16.82 -5.80 5.36
CA GLY A 147 -16.53 -5.08 4.13
C GLY A 147 -15.19 -4.37 4.05
N SER A 148 -14.27 -4.59 4.99
CA SER A 148 -12.98 -3.87 5.06
C SER A 148 -12.02 -4.17 3.91
N LEU A 149 -12.14 -5.32 3.23
CA LEU A 149 -11.29 -5.67 2.13
C LEU A 149 -11.80 -5.03 0.82
N PHE A 150 -10.87 -4.54 0.00
CA PHE A 150 -11.17 -4.00 -1.31
C PHE A 150 -10.03 -4.27 -2.31
N LEU A 151 -10.32 -4.16 -3.59
CA LEU A 151 -9.30 -4.27 -4.66
C LEU A 151 -8.82 -2.89 -5.07
N GLN A 152 -7.51 -2.74 -5.25
CA GLN A 152 -6.91 -1.55 -5.82
C GLN A 152 -5.70 -1.92 -6.67
N ILE A 153 -5.26 -1.02 -7.52
CA ILE A 153 -4.10 -1.20 -8.38
C ILE A 153 -2.85 -0.78 -7.63
N GLN A 154 -1.89 -1.70 -7.49
CA GLN A 154 -0.56 -1.41 -6.97
C GLN A 154 0.22 -0.62 -8.03
N GLN A 155 0.44 0.67 -7.81
CA GLN A 155 1.07 1.53 -8.81
C GLN A 155 2.52 1.16 -9.10
N GLU A 156 3.24 0.65 -8.11
CA GLU A 156 4.63 0.20 -8.24
C GLU A 156 4.78 -0.98 -9.20
N LEU A 157 3.75 -1.82 -9.31
CA LEU A 157 3.71 -2.95 -10.24
C LEU A 157 3.04 -2.60 -11.56
N CYS A 158 2.19 -1.56 -11.58
CA CYS A 158 1.39 -1.21 -12.73
C CYS A 158 2.24 -0.55 -13.83
N LEU A 159 2.20 -1.09 -15.04
CA LEU A 159 2.89 -0.51 -16.20
C LEU A 159 2.23 0.78 -16.73
N ASN A 160 1.15 1.22 -16.13
CA ASN A 160 0.38 2.40 -16.53
C ASN A 160 0.06 2.43 -18.05
N CYS A 161 -0.34 1.30 -18.60
CA CYS A 161 -0.67 1.16 -20.01
C CYS A 161 -1.64 2.24 -20.47
N ASN A 162 -1.43 2.84 -21.62
CA ASN A 162 -2.34 3.86 -22.19
C ASN A 162 -3.76 3.30 -22.34
N GLU A 163 -3.87 2.04 -22.73
CA GLU A 163 -5.11 1.28 -22.80
C GLU A 163 -5.04 0.10 -21.83
N CYS A 164 -5.70 0.21 -20.70
CA CYS A 164 -5.73 -0.84 -19.71
C CYS A 164 -6.70 -1.95 -20.15
N LYS A 165 -6.19 -3.16 -20.35
CA LYS A 165 -7.01 -4.31 -20.75
C LYS A 165 -8.06 -4.63 -19.69
N ILE A 166 -7.70 -4.55 -18.40
CA ILE A 166 -8.64 -4.78 -17.30
C ILE A 166 -9.79 -3.77 -17.33
N SER A 167 -9.50 -2.49 -17.61
CA SER A 167 -10.52 -1.44 -17.72
C SER A 167 -11.53 -1.75 -18.84
N LYS A 168 -11.04 -2.27 -19.99
CA LYS A 168 -11.91 -2.63 -21.12
C LYS A 168 -12.88 -3.78 -20.82
N VAL A 169 -12.48 -4.72 -19.98
CA VAL A 169 -13.30 -5.88 -19.60
C VAL A 169 -14.07 -5.70 -18.29
N CYS A 170 -13.89 -4.56 -17.62
CA CYS A 170 -14.55 -4.27 -16.37
C CYS A 170 -16.04 -3.98 -16.59
N VAL A 171 -16.90 -4.92 -16.22
CA VAL A 171 -18.35 -4.86 -16.48
C VAL A 171 -19.05 -3.73 -15.69
N SER A 172 -18.49 -3.31 -14.57
CA SER A 172 -19.02 -2.23 -13.74
C SER A 172 -18.42 -0.86 -14.01
N GLY A 173 -17.41 -0.78 -14.92
CA GLY A 173 -16.68 0.46 -15.15
C GLY A 173 -15.94 1.00 -13.93
N ALA A 174 -15.60 0.14 -12.98
CA ALA A 174 -14.94 0.51 -11.73
C ALA A 174 -13.50 1.00 -11.95
N ILE A 175 -12.87 0.66 -13.08
CA ILE A 175 -11.46 0.99 -13.34
C ILE A 175 -11.39 2.24 -14.20
N GLN A 176 -10.80 3.28 -13.62
CA GLN A 176 -10.74 4.61 -14.22
C GLN A 176 -9.31 5.14 -14.21
N ARG A 177 -9.00 6.00 -15.17
CA ARG A 177 -7.74 6.73 -15.24
C ARG A 177 -7.93 8.10 -14.61
N VAL A 178 -7.19 8.39 -13.58
CA VAL A 178 -7.32 9.64 -12.79
C VAL A 178 -5.98 10.32 -12.64
N PRO A 179 -5.97 11.64 -12.39
CA PRO A 179 -4.73 12.34 -12.05
C PRO A 179 -4.10 11.79 -10.77
N VAL A 180 -2.78 11.63 -10.75
CA VAL A 180 -2.03 11.18 -9.56
C VAL A 180 -2.27 12.10 -8.36
N SER A 181 -2.50 13.40 -8.61
CA SER A 181 -2.83 14.39 -7.58
C SER A 181 -4.13 14.09 -6.81
N GLN A 182 -5.03 13.30 -7.39
CA GLN A 182 -6.28 12.91 -6.74
C GLN A 182 -6.07 11.86 -5.65
N GLY A 183 -4.94 11.16 -5.64
CA GLY A 183 -4.67 10.07 -4.71
C GLY A 183 -5.51 8.82 -4.94
N TYR A 184 -5.36 7.84 -4.07
CA TYR A 184 -6.16 6.62 -4.11
C TYR A 184 -7.56 6.85 -3.54
N LYS A 185 -8.56 6.33 -4.26
CA LYS A 185 -9.89 6.17 -3.71
C LYS A 185 -9.90 4.97 -2.78
N LEU A 186 -10.10 5.23 -1.51
CA LEU A 186 -10.32 4.22 -0.48
C LEU A 186 -11.80 3.82 -0.44
N LYS A 187 -12.08 2.69 0.18
CA LYS A 187 -13.45 2.29 0.45
C LYS A 187 -13.97 3.12 1.62
N ASP A 188 -15.09 3.81 1.41
CA ASP A 188 -15.76 4.50 2.50
C ASP A 188 -16.37 3.46 3.43
N HIS A 189 -16.12 3.60 4.73
CA HIS A 189 -16.75 2.78 5.75
C HIS A 189 -18.09 3.42 6.09
N ALA A 190 -19.15 2.71 5.80
CA ALA A 190 -20.47 3.03 6.32
C ALA A 190 -20.56 2.67 7.81
#